data_5cae2f5fc34d51705bff11aa15c5820f
#
_entry.id   5cae2f5fc34d51705bff11aa15c5820f
#
_cell.length_a   1.000
_cell.length_b   1.000
_cell.length_c   1.000
_cell.angle_alpha   90.00
_cell.angle_beta   90.00
_cell.angle_gamma   90.00
#
_symmetry.space_group_name_H-M   'P 1'
#
loop_
_entity.id
_entity.type
_entity.pdbx_description
1 polymer ?
#
loop_
_entity_poly.entity_id
_entity_poly.type
_entity_poly.pdbx_seq_one_letter_code
_entity_poly.pdbx_strand_id
1 'polypeptide(L)'
;MSEEQPIKWTTYLAGGMENVSKKEMIDFRETFMKKLQHEDLLIYSPVAQEASKVGANPGDHIKHIQGLKRGGHWDIFFERMWKIWFGNINQNTDLIQLGINLRMRKHIDGNRRSEIVSWGDFEAVIRSDFIIVYHPTSIKTVGTHFEVVFAFLFRIPIYLVVPDAPPTESNSSLIFGTQISNNKAIRVFRTINECVTQVKADCKLK
;
A
#
# COMPACT_ATOMS: atom_id res chain seq x y z
N MET A 1 30.47 -2.80 14.19
CA MET A 1 29.07 -2.96 13.74
C MET A 1 28.49 -1.56 13.73
N SER A 2 28.22 -0.98 12.55
CA SER A 2 27.54 0.32 12.46
C SER A 2 26.11 0.13 12.97
N GLU A 3 25.73 0.86 14.01
CA GLU A 3 24.34 0.93 14.44
C GLU A 3 23.50 1.42 13.24
N GLU A 4 22.58 0.57 12.75
CA GLU A 4 21.64 0.98 11.71
C GLU A 4 20.79 2.12 12.28
N GLN A 5 20.82 3.26 11.60
CA GLN A 5 19.99 4.41 12.00
C GLN A 5 18.49 4.02 11.94
N PRO A 6 17.71 4.43 12.94
CA PRO A 6 16.29 4.10 12.98
C PRO A 6 15.55 4.74 11.80
N ILE A 7 14.74 3.95 11.11
CA ILE A 7 13.84 4.42 10.03
C ILE A 7 12.84 5.40 10.61
N LYS A 8 12.79 6.62 10.05
CA LYS A 8 11.88 7.68 10.50
C LYS A 8 10.47 7.55 9.90
N TRP A 9 10.41 7.14 8.62
CA TRP A 9 9.17 7.11 7.85
C TRP A 9 8.93 5.75 7.21
N THR A 10 7.68 5.34 7.16
CA THR A 10 7.24 4.15 6.42
C THR A 10 6.08 4.53 5.49
N THR A 11 6.09 3.99 4.28
CA THR A 11 4.99 4.19 3.33
C THR A 11 4.61 2.90 2.62
N TYR A 12 3.32 2.77 2.30
CA TYR A 12 2.77 1.70 1.48
C TYR A 12 2.43 2.23 0.08
N LEU A 13 2.80 1.49 -0.96
CA LEU A 13 2.48 1.82 -2.34
C LEU A 13 1.23 1.07 -2.82
N ALA A 14 0.08 1.70 -2.70
CA ALA A 14 -1.19 1.21 -3.20
C ALA A 14 -1.35 1.46 -4.71
N GLY A 15 -2.01 0.55 -5.40
CA GLY A 15 -2.34 0.71 -6.82
C GLY A 15 -2.79 -0.57 -7.48
N GLY A 16 -3.41 -0.47 -8.65
CA GLY A 16 -3.99 -1.59 -9.36
C GLY A 16 -3.00 -2.74 -9.62
N MET A 17 -3.47 -3.95 -9.35
CA MET A 17 -2.77 -5.20 -9.68
C MET A 17 -3.63 -6.07 -10.58
N GLU A 18 -4.94 -6.14 -10.35
CA GLU A 18 -5.86 -6.82 -11.27
C GLU A 18 -6.23 -5.89 -12.44
N ASN A 19 -6.46 -6.47 -13.60
CA ASN A 19 -6.87 -5.78 -14.84
C ASN A 19 -5.84 -4.79 -15.40
N VAL A 20 -4.58 -4.93 -15.02
CA VAL A 20 -3.44 -4.19 -15.59
C VAL A 20 -2.39 -5.17 -16.12
N SER A 21 -1.55 -4.71 -17.05
CA SER A 21 -0.40 -5.51 -17.47
C SER A 21 0.62 -5.63 -16.33
N LYS A 22 1.42 -6.72 -16.36
CA LYS A 22 2.53 -6.89 -15.41
C LYS A 22 3.47 -5.69 -15.43
N LYS A 23 3.72 -5.11 -16.61
CA LYS A 23 4.57 -3.93 -16.79
C LYS A 23 3.98 -2.72 -16.07
N GLU A 24 2.73 -2.38 -16.32
CA GLU A 24 2.05 -1.26 -15.67
C GLU A 24 2.02 -1.39 -14.15
N MET A 25 1.78 -2.62 -13.65
CA MET A 25 1.77 -2.91 -12.22
C MET A 25 3.13 -2.63 -11.55
N ILE A 26 4.23 -2.91 -12.25
CA ILE A 26 5.59 -2.79 -11.72
C ILE A 26 6.14 -1.37 -11.93
N ASP A 27 5.99 -0.80 -13.12
CA ASP A 27 6.67 0.44 -13.54
C ASP A 27 6.44 1.63 -12.59
N PHE A 28 5.20 1.85 -12.15
CA PHE A 28 4.93 2.99 -11.27
C PHE A 28 5.56 2.78 -9.87
N ARG A 29 5.55 1.54 -9.38
CA ARG A 29 6.16 1.19 -8.07
C ARG A 29 7.66 1.37 -8.10
N GLU A 30 8.32 0.86 -9.14
CA GLU A 30 9.76 1.06 -9.33
C GLU A 30 10.12 2.54 -9.47
N THR A 31 9.28 3.30 -10.19
CA THR A 31 9.46 4.74 -10.33
C THR A 31 9.40 5.45 -8.97
N PHE A 32 8.41 5.15 -8.12
CA PHE A 32 8.32 5.69 -6.77
C PHE A 32 9.49 5.25 -5.90
N MET A 33 9.81 3.96 -5.90
CA MET A 33 10.92 3.42 -5.10
C MET A 33 12.25 4.09 -5.46
N LYS A 34 12.54 4.25 -6.76
CA LYS A 34 13.75 4.94 -7.23
C LYS A 34 13.78 6.41 -6.84
N LYS A 35 12.66 7.15 -6.98
CA LYS A 35 12.60 8.58 -6.72
C LYS A 35 12.54 8.95 -5.24
N LEU A 36 12.00 8.07 -4.40
CA LEU A 36 11.86 8.22 -2.96
C LEU A 36 12.92 7.45 -2.17
N GLN A 37 13.90 6.83 -2.84
CA GLN A 37 14.98 6.11 -2.16
C GLN A 37 15.70 7.03 -1.17
N HIS A 38 15.61 6.71 0.13
CA HIS A 38 16.23 7.46 1.22
C HIS A 38 16.43 6.54 2.43
N GLU A 39 17.51 6.74 3.20
CA GLU A 39 17.81 5.92 4.38
C GLU A 39 16.74 6.01 5.48
N ASP A 40 16.13 7.17 5.64
CA ASP A 40 15.08 7.43 6.62
C ASP A 40 13.67 6.93 6.18
N LEU A 41 13.50 6.46 4.94
CA LEU A 41 12.20 6.06 4.40
C LEU A 41 12.18 4.58 4.01
N LEU A 42 11.31 3.82 4.64
CA LEU A 42 11.00 2.45 4.27
C LEU A 42 9.74 2.40 3.39
N ILE A 43 9.89 1.84 2.19
CA ILE A 43 8.79 1.72 1.23
C ILE A 43 8.33 0.26 1.18
N TYR A 44 7.05 0.03 1.51
CA TYR A 44 6.41 -1.27 1.29
C TYR A 44 5.76 -1.29 -0.10
N SER A 45 6.21 -2.24 -0.93
CA SER A 45 5.60 -2.52 -2.23
C SER A 45 4.97 -3.90 -2.20
N PRO A 46 3.64 -4.04 -2.30
CA PRO A 46 2.95 -5.30 -2.11
C PRO A 46 3.34 -6.38 -3.13
N VAL A 47 3.71 -6.01 -4.35
CA VAL A 47 3.94 -6.95 -5.46
C VAL A 47 4.94 -8.05 -5.12
N ALA A 48 6.06 -7.72 -4.49
CA ALA A 48 7.08 -8.70 -4.11
C ALA A 48 6.65 -9.54 -2.91
N GLN A 49 6.07 -8.91 -1.89
CA GLN A 49 5.63 -9.55 -0.66
C GLN A 49 4.44 -10.49 -0.90
N GLU A 50 3.45 -10.06 -1.67
CA GLU A 50 2.32 -10.91 -2.04
C GLU A 50 2.76 -12.13 -2.85
N ALA A 51 3.66 -11.93 -3.80
CA ALA A 51 4.21 -13.02 -4.60
C ALA A 51 4.89 -14.09 -3.72
N SER A 52 5.71 -13.67 -2.75
CA SER A 52 6.37 -14.59 -1.83
C SER A 52 5.38 -15.36 -0.95
N LYS A 53 4.30 -14.74 -0.49
CA LYS A 53 3.25 -15.38 0.33
C LYS A 53 2.51 -16.49 -0.38
N VAL A 54 2.42 -16.43 -1.69
CA VAL A 54 1.73 -17.44 -2.52
C VAL A 54 2.69 -18.37 -3.28
N GLY A 55 4.01 -18.20 -3.07
CA GLY A 55 5.03 -19.03 -3.73
C GLY A 55 5.16 -18.75 -5.23
N ALA A 56 4.95 -17.50 -5.66
CA ALA A 56 5.03 -17.08 -7.05
C ALA A 56 6.14 -16.04 -7.26
N ASN A 57 6.47 -15.76 -8.53
CA ASN A 57 7.34 -14.64 -8.88
C ASN A 57 6.57 -13.31 -8.80
N PRO A 58 7.26 -12.18 -8.54
CA PRO A 58 6.64 -10.86 -8.57
C PRO A 58 5.91 -10.62 -9.90
N GLY A 59 4.64 -10.21 -9.78
CA GLY A 59 3.74 -9.96 -10.92
C GLY A 59 3.06 -11.20 -11.52
N ASP A 60 3.43 -12.43 -11.14
CA ASP A 60 2.76 -13.65 -11.59
C ASP A 60 1.72 -14.16 -10.57
N HIS A 61 1.80 -13.71 -9.32
CA HIS A 61 0.87 -14.10 -8.24
C HIS A 61 -0.59 -13.78 -8.57
N ILE A 62 -0.87 -12.69 -9.29
CA ILE A 62 -2.24 -12.33 -9.71
C ILE A 62 -2.82 -13.39 -10.64
N LYS A 63 -2.03 -13.87 -11.63
CA LYS A 63 -2.48 -14.95 -12.52
C LYS A 63 -2.74 -16.24 -11.76
N HIS A 64 -1.89 -16.54 -10.76
CA HIS A 64 -2.07 -17.69 -9.90
C HIS A 64 -3.40 -17.61 -9.12
N ILE A 65 -3.65 -16.49 -8.45
CA ILE A 65 -4.90 -16.24 -7.71
C ILE A 65 -6.13 -16.28 -8.62
N GLN A 66 -6.06 -15.66 -9.80
CA GLN A 66 -7.13 -15.72 -10.80
C GLN A 66 -7.35 -17.15 -11.32
N GLY A 67 -6.29 -17.95 -11.45
CA GLY A 67 -6.34 -19.36 -11.82
C GLY A 67 -7.13 -20.20 -10.80
N LEU A 68 -6.86 -20.03 -9.51
CA LEU A 68 -7.60 -20.68 -8.43
C LEU A 68 -9.10 -20.34 -8.48
N LYS A 69 -9.43 -19.07 -8.64
CA LYS A 69 -10.83 -18.61 -8.78
C LYS A 69 -11.53 -19.21 -9.98
N ARG A 70 -10.89 -19.20 -11.16
CA ARG A 70 -11.46 -19.78 -12.40
C ARG A 70 -11.59 -21.28 -12.33
N GLY A 71 -10.69 -21.97 -11.64
CA GLY A 71 -10.75 -23.42 -11.42
C GLY A 71 -11.72 -23.85 -10.33
N GLY A 72 -12.39 -22.92 -9.65
CA GLY A 72 -13.33 -23.23 -8.57
C GLY A 72 -12.64 -23.71 -7.27
N HIS A 73 -11.34 -23.48 -7.12
CA HIS A 73 -10.57 -23.87 -5.93
C HIS A 73 -10.73 -22.84 -4.80
N TRP A 74 -11.98 -22.63 -4.34
CA TRP A 74 -12.36 -21.54 -3.45
C TRP A 74 -11.65 -21.59 -2.10
N ASP A 75 -11.48 -22.75 -1.48
CA ASP A 75 -10.83 -22.86 -0.17
C ASP A 75 -9.37 -22.39 -0.26
N ILE A 76 -8.64 -22.84 -1.29
CA ILE A 76 -7.24 -22.42 -1.52
C ILE A 76 -7.19 -20.94 -1.89
N PHE A 77 -8.14 -20.46 -2.70
CA PHE A 77 -8.26 -19.05 -3.05
C PHE A 77 -8.41 -18.18 -1.79
N PHE A 78 -9.36 -18.51 -0.90
CA PHE A 78 -9.59 -17.76 0.34
C PHE A 78 -8.39 -17.82 1.28
N GLU A 79 -7.74 -18.99 1.42
CA GLU A 79 -6.51 -19.10 2.23
C GLU A 79 -5.40 -18.17 1.70
N ARG A 80 -5.17 -18.14 0.37
CA ARG A 80 -4.16 -17.29 -0.23
C ARG A 80 -4.50 -15.81 -0.12
N MET A 81 -5.76 -15.43 -0.36
CA MET A 81 -6.24 -14.06 -0.18
C MET A 81 -6.10 -13.61 1.27
N TRP A 82 -6.41 -14.50 2.25
CA TRP A 82 -6.21 -14.18 3.65
C TRP A 82 -4.73 -13.88 3.96
N LYS A 83 -3.81 -14.69 3.45
CA LYS A 83 -2.36 -14.47 3.63
C LYS A 83 -1.87 -13.15 3.00
N ILE A 84 -2.39 -12.79 1.82
CA ILE A 84 -2.09 -11.52 1.17
C ILE A 84 -2.55 -10.36 2.05
N TRP A 85 -3.83 -10.34 2.41
CA TRP A 85 -4.43 -9.20 3.12
C TRP A 85 -4.03 -9.11 4.58
N PHE A 86 -3.92 -10.22 5.27
CA PHE A 86 -3.78 -10.26 6.72
C PHE A 86 -2.51 -10.96 7.23
N GLY A 87 -1.70 -11.54 6.35
CA GLY A 87 -0.47 -12.22 6.74
C GLY A 87 -0.74 -13.37 7.72
N ASN A 88 -0.15 -13.28 8.91
CA ASN A 88 -0.31 -14.26 9.98
C ASN A 88 -1.44 -13.94 10.98
N ILE A 89 -2.26 -12.92 10.71
CA ILE A 89 -3.38 -12.55 11.59
C ILE A 89 -4.43 -13.65 11.56
N ASN A 90 -4.89 -14.08 12.75
CA ASN A 90 -5.94 -15.08 12.88
C ASN A 90 -7.28 -14.55 12.37
N GLN A 91 -8.07 -15.40 11.70
CA GLN A 91 -9.37 -15.04 11.12
C GLN A 91 -10.40 -14.56 12.16
N ASN A 92 -10.26 -14.98 13.41
CA ASN A 92 -11.14 -14.57 14.52
C ASN A 92 -10.68 -13.28 15.23
N THR A 93 -9.63 -12.61 14.73
CA THR A 93 -9.09 -11.40 15.33
C THR A 93 -10.04 -10.21 15.08
N ASP A 94 -10.31 -9.43 16.11
CA ASP A 94 -10.94 -8.11 15.94
C ASP A 94 -9.95 -7.17 15.24
N LEU A 95 -10.17 -6.96 13.94
CA LEU A 95 -9.29 -6.16 13.09
C LEU A 95 -9.27 -4.68 13.47
N ILE A 96 -10.36 -4.15 14.03
CA ILE A 96 -10.42 -2.75 14.45
C ILE A 96 -9.56 -2.56 15.69
N GLN A 97 -9.74 -3.42 16.71
CA GLN A 97 -8.92 -3.36 17.93
C GLN A 97 -7.44 -3.62 17.62
N LEU A 98 -7.15 -4.58 16.73
CA LEU A 98 -5.79 -4.84 16.29
C LEU A 98 -5.18 -3.60 15.60
N GLY A 99 -5.90 -2.96 14.68
CA GLY A 99 -5.45 -1.76 13.99
C GLY A 99 -5.15 -0.60 14.95
N ILE A 100 -5.99 -0.39 15.95
CA ILE A 100 -5.74 0.60 17.02
C ILE A 100 -4.42 0.26 17.75
N ASN A 101 -4.24 -0.99 18.14
CA ASN A 101 -3.03 -1.43 18.85
C ASN A 101 -1.76 -1.28 17.98
N LEU A 102 -1.83 -1.61 16.69
CA LEU A 102 -0.74 -1.43 15.74
C LEU A 102 -0.34 0.04 15.58
N ARG A 103 -1.34 0.94 15.49
CA ARG A 103 -1.08 2.39 15.44
C ARG A 103 -0.42 2.91 16.70
N MET A 104 -0.85 2.46 17.88
CA MET A 104 -0.27 2.89 19.16
C MET A 104 1.19 2.41 19.32
N ARG A 105 1.54 1.22 18.81
CA ARG A 105 2.89 0.64 18.90
C ARG A 105 3.84 1.05 17.79
N LYS A 106 3.38 1.81 16.83
CA LYS A 106 4.11 2.17 15.61
C LYS A 106 5.55 2.68 15.83
N HIS A 107 5.78 3.38 16.94
CA HIS A 107 7.07 4.02 17.22
C HIS A 107 8.00 3.21 18.16
N ILE A 108 7.58 2.01 18.59
CA ILE A 108 8.29 1.25 19.63
C ILE A 108 9.30 0.25 19.02
N ASP A 109 9.03 -0.24 17.80
CA ASP A 109 9.79 -1.34 17.21
C ASP A 109 10.92 -0.80 16.30
N GLY A 110 12.16 -0.88 16.78
CA GLY A 110 13.34 -0.35 16.09
C GLY A 110 13.79 -1.13 14.83
N ASN A 111 13.33 -2.37 14.63
CA ASN A 111 13.79 -3.22 13.51
C ASN A 111 12.67 -3.54 12.50
N ARG A 112 12.15 -2.49 11.84
CA ARG A 112 11.03 -2.63 10.89
C ARG A 112 11.40 -3.33 9.57
N ARG A 113 12.68 -3.37 9.19
CA ARG A 113 13.09 -3.94 7.89
C ARG A 113 12.94 -5.45 7.84
N SER A 114 13.23 -6.15 8.93
CA SER A 114 13.10 -7.61 8.99
C SER A 114 11.66 -8.09 9.16
N GLU A 115 10.81 -7.28 9.77
CA GLU A 115 9.41 -7.64 10.04
C GLU A 115 8.48 -7.42 8.84
N ILE A 116 8.81 -6.47 7.97
CA ILE A 116 7.97 -6.05 6.84
C ILE A 116 7.58 -7.20 5.90
N VAL A 117 8.41 -8.24 5.81
CA VAL A 117 8.17 -9.40 4.94
C VAL A 117 6.98 -10.24 5.41
N SER A 118 6.68 -10.23 6.73
CA SER A 118 5.58 -10.99 7.31
C SER A 118 4.24 -10.28 7.28
N TRP A 119 4.22 -8.96 7.06
CA TRP A 119 2.99 -8.16 7.09
C TRP A 119 2.06 -8.49 5.93
N GLY A 120 0.76 -8.62 6.22
CA GLY A 120 -0.27 -8.52 5.20
C GLY A 120 -0.50 -7.05 4.82
N ASP A 121 -1.29 -6.82 3.76
CA ASP A 121 -1.55 -5.46 3.28
C ASP A 121 -2.25 -4.60 4.33
N PHE A 122 -3.18 -5.18 5.10
CA PHE A 122 -3.82 -4.52 6.24
C PHE A 122 -2.78 -4.00 7.23
N GLU A 123 -1.88 -4.86 7.71
CA GLU A 123 -0.86 -4.48 8.68
C GLU A 123 0.13 -3.46 8.10
N ALA A 124 0.55 -3.66 6.85
CA ALA A 124 1.46 -2.75 6.17
C ALA A 124 0.87 -1.34 5.99
N VAL A 125 -0.41 -1.23 5.63
CA VAL A 125 -1.14 0.05 5.57
C VAL A 125 -1.20 0.67 6.96
N ILE A 126 -1.66 -0.08 7.98
CA ILE A 126 -1.85 0.45 9.34
C ILE A 126 -0.55 0.94 9.98
N ARG A 127 0.56 0.25 9.74
CA ARG A 127 1.89 0.63 10.25
C ARG A 127 2.56 1.75 9.45
N SER A 128 2.03 2.12 8.29
CA SER A 128 2.58 3.20 7.48
C SER A 128 2.34 4.58 8.11
N ASP A 129 3.29 5.50 7.90
CA ASP A 129 3.15 6.92 8.26
C ASP A 129 2.22 7.64 7.31
N PHE A 130 2.23 7.21 6.05
CA PHE A 130 1.34 7.63 4.98
C PHE A 130 1.27 6.53 3.92
N ILE A 131 0.28 6.59 3.04
CA ILE A 131 0.23 5.75 1.85
C ILE A 131 0.28 6.59 0.59
N ILE A 132 0.88 6.03 -0.46
CA ILE A 132 0.83 6.60 -1.81
C ILE A 132 -0.08 5.73 -2.64
N VAL A 133 -1.11 6.32 -3.22
CA VAL A 133 -2.11 5.65 -4.05
C VAL A 133 -1.94 6.10 -5.49
N TYR A 134 -1.60 5.16 -6.38
CA TYR A 134 -1.57 5.40 -7.83
C TYR A 134 -2.83 4.82 -8.45
N HIS A 135 -3.73 5.68 -8.92
CA HIS A 135 -5.05 5.30 -9.38
C HIS A 135 -5.43 5.95 -10.72
N PRO A 136 -4.96 5.40 -11.86
CA PRO A 136 -5.50 5.78 -13.16
C PRO A 136 -7.01 5.52 -13.21
N THR A 137 -7.80 6.46 -13.73
CA THR A 137 -9.27 6.34 -13.80
C THR A 137 -9.72 5.25 -14.77
N SER A 138 -8.86 4.92 -15.73
CA SER A 138 -9.05 3.82 -16.70
C SER A 138 -8.98 2.42 -16.06
N ILE A 139 -8.38 2.31 -14.86
CA ILE A 139 -8.16 1.03 -14.19
C ILE A 139 -9.22 0.78 -13.12
N LYS A 140 -9.99 -0.30 -13.30
CA LYS A 140 -10.94 -0.77 -12.28
C LYS A 140 -10.20 -1.64 -11.28
N THR A 141 -10.03 -1.17 -10.04
CA THR A 141 -9.40 -1.92 -8.95
C THR A 141 -10.22 -1.84 -7.68
N VAL A 142 -10.50 -2.98 -7.08
CA VAL A 142 -11.20 -3.07 -5.79
C VAL A 142 -10.19 -3.07 -4.64
N GLY A 143 -9.05 -3.74 -4.81
CA GLY A 143 -8.02 -3.83 -3.78
C GLY A 143 -7.55 -2.47 -3.29
N THR A 144 -7.23 -1.57 -4.21
CA THR A 144 -6.82 -0.19 -3.88
C THR A 144 -7.87 0.57 -3.06
N HIS A 145 -9.16 0.29 -3.27
CA HIS A 145 -10.22 0.91 -2.48
C HIS A 145 -10.21 0.39 -1.03
N PHE A 146 -9.95 -0.90 -0.80
CA PHE A 146 -9.79 -1.44 0.55
C PHE A 146 -8.59 -0.82 1.27
N GLU A 147 -7.46 -0.66 0.59
CA GLU A 147 -6.27 0.01 1.15
C GLU A 147 -6.58 1.45 1.56
N VAL A 148 -7.31 2.19 0.73
CA VAL A 148 -7.78 3.55 1.03
C VAL A 148 -8.75 3.56 2.20
N VAL A 149 -9.68 2.60 2.29
CA VAL A 149 -10.62 2.48 3.42
C VAL A 149 -9.86 2.21 4.71
N PHE A 150 -8.87 1.33 4.72
CA PHE A 150 -8.04 1.10 5.91
C PHE A 150 -7.28 2.38 6.30
N ALA A 151 -6.64 3.06 5.37
CA ALA A 151 -5.98 4.32 5.65
C ALA A 151 -6.94 5.38 6.20
N PHE A 152 -8.14 5.49 5.62
CA PHE A 152 -9.20 6.39 6.07
C PHE A 152 -9.64 6.09 7.51
N LEU A 153 -9.95 4.82 7.83
CA LEU A 153 -10.42 4.41 9.15
C LEU A 153 -9.40 4.72 10.26
N PHE A 154 -8.11 4.55 9.96
CA PHE A 154 -7.04 4.74 10.93
C PHE A 154 -6.31 6.09 10.79
N ARG A 155 -6.88 7.04 10.04
CA ARG A 155 -6.36 8.42 9.88
C ARG A 155 -4.92 8.44 9.38
N ILE A 156 -4.59 7.56 8.43
CA ILE A 156 -3.29 7.52 7.78
C ILE A 156 -3.30 8.48 6.59
N PRO A 157 -2.39 9.43 6.48
CA PRO A 157 -2.33 10.35 5.35
C PRO A 157 -2.22 9.64 4.00
N ILE A 158 -2.97 10.13 3.00
CA ILE A 158 -3.02 9.58 1.64
C ILE A 158 -2.49 10.59 0.64
N TYR A 159 -1.52 10.20 -0.17
CA TYR A 159 -1.04 10.92 -1.34
C TYR A 159 -1.61 10.22 -2.59
N LEU A 160 -2.61 10.83 -3.22
CA LEU A 160 -3.31 10.24 -4.37
C LEU A 160 -2.77 10.78 -5.69
N VAL A 161 -2.33 9.89 -6.57
CA VAL A 161 -1.91 10.23 -7.94
C VAL A 161 -2.93 9.72 -8.95
N VAL A 162 -3.50 10.63 -9.72
CA VAL A 162 -4.46 10.36 -10.81
C VAL A 162 -3.86 10.87 -12.11
N PRO A 163 -3.13 10.01 -12.87
CA PRO A 163 -2.29 10.47 -13.98
C PRO A 163 -3.05 10.81 -15.27
N ASP A 164 -4.21 10.21 -15.48
CA ASP A 164 -4.95 10.23 -16.75
C ASP A 164 -6.20 11.13 -16.73
N ALA A 165 -6.48 11.77 -15.60
CA ALA A 165 -7.63 12.67 -15.48
C ALA A 165 -7.35 13.80 -14.49
N PRO A 166 -8.01 14.98 -14.63
CA PRO A 166 -7.96 15.97 -13.59
C PRO A 166 -8.62 15.44 -12.30
N PRO A 167 -8.20 15.93 -11.11
CA PRO A 167 -8.78 15.49 -9.83
C PRO A 167 -10.29 15.56 -9.76
N THR A 168 -10.91 16.49 -10.50
CA THR A 168 -12.36 16.68 -10.57
C THR A 168 -13.10 15.51 -11.25
N GLU A 169 -12.42 14.74 -12.07
CA GLU A 169 -12.96 13.55 -12.75
C GLU A 169 -12.63 12.24 -12.02
N SER A 170 -11.88 12.33 -10.95
CA SER A 170 -11.53 11.17 -10.13
C SER A 170 -12.73 10.68 -9.30
N ASN A 171 -12.66 9.45 -8.82
CA ASN A 171 -13.70 8.87 -7.99
C ASN A 171 -13.91 9.70 -6.71
N SER A 172 -15.14 10.19 -6.51
CA SER A 172 -15.50 11.07 -5.39
C SER A 172 -15.19 10.44 -4.03
N SER A 173 -15.35 9.13 -3.88
CA SER A 173 -15.05 8.42 -2.62
C SER A 173 -13.56 8.38 -2.33
N LEU A 174 -12.70 8.25 -3.35
CA LEU A 174 -11.25 8.33 -3.18
C LEU A 174 -10.81 9.74 -2.77
N ILE A 175 -11.33 10.77 -3.42
CA ILE A 175 -11.06 12.18 -3.07
C ILE A 175 -11.53 12.45 -1.63
N PHE A 176 -12.75 12.04 -1.29
CA PHE A 176 -13.29 12.22 0.06
C PHE A 176 -12.44 11.51 1.12
N GLY A 177 -12.09 10.23 0.91
CA GLY A 177 -11.23 9.47 1.82
C GLY A 177 -9.86 10.14 2.00
N THR A 178 -9.26 10.63 0.90
CA THR A 178 -7.99 11.36 0.92
C THR A 178 -8.08 12.64 1.75
N GLN A 179 -9.12 13.45 1.56
CA GLN A 179 -9.32 14.69 2.31
C GLN A 179 -9.49 14.46 3.81
N ILE A 180 -10.29 13.47 4.20
CA ILE A 180 -10.52 13.15 5.61
C ILE A 180 -9.24 12.64 6.26
N SER A 181 -8.51 11.72 5.61
CA SER A 181 -7.25 11.18 6.12
C SER A 181 -6.17 12.25 6.29
N ASN A 182 -6.20 13.29 5.47
CA ASN A 182 -5.25 14.40 5.49
C ASN A 182 -5.73 15.63 6.27
N ASN A 183 -6.71 15.49 7.18
CA ASN A 183 -7.29 16.64 7.91
C ASN A 183 -7.78 17.75 6.96
N LYS A 184 -8.46 17.37 5.88
CA LYS A 184 -8.97 18.24 4.80
C LYS A 184 -7.89 18.85 3.88
N ALA A 185 -6.61 18.53 4.06
CA ALA A 185 -5.58 18.90 3.08
C ALA A 185 -5.75 18.08 1.80
N ILE A 186 -5.82 18.74 0.65
CA ILE A 186 -5.93 18.05 -0.64
C ILE A 186 -4.52 17.64 -1.08
N ARG A 187 -4.27 16.32 -1.08
CA ARG A 187 -3.03 15.71 -1.57
C ARG A 187 -3.32 14.83 -2.79
N VAL A 188 -3.80 15.48 -3.84
CA VAL A 188 -4.14 14.84 -5.12
C VAL A 188 -3.25 15.43 -6.21
N PHE A 189 -2.54 14.57 -6.92
CA PHE A 189 -1.50 14.94 -7.89
C PHE A 189 -1.81 14.33 -9.26
N ARG A 190 -1.35 14.99 -10.30
CA ARG A 190 -1.44 14.47 -11.68
C ARG A 190 -0.23 13.66 -12.09
N THR A 191 0.89 13.86 -11.44
CA THR A 191 2.14 13.19 -11.79
C THR A 191 2.82 12.57 -10.58
N ILE A 192 3.59 11.52 -10.82
CA ILE A 192 4.47 10.93 -9.80
C ILE A 192 5.47 11.98 -9.29
N ASN A 193 5.97 12.86 -10.16
CA ASN A 193 6.95 13.87 -9.76
C ASN A 193 6.37 14.87 -8.76
N GLU A 194 5.16 15.38 -9.00
CA GLU A 194 4.47 16.28 -8.05
C GLU A 194 4.29 15.59 -6.68
N CYS A 195 3.82 14.35 -6.69
CA CYS A 195 3.64 13.57 -5.47
C CYS A 195 4.96 13.38 -4.73
N VAL A 196 6.03 12.95 -5.42
CA VAL A 196 7.37 12.77 -4.85
C VAL A 196 7.90 14.07 -4.25
N THR A 197 7.75 15.19 -4.94
CA THR A 197 8.17 16.50 -4.44
C THR A 197 7.46 16.84 -3.13
N GLN A 198 6.15 16.63 -3.07
CA GLN A 198 5.37 16.87 -1.86
C GLN A 198 5.74 15.94 -0.71
N VAL A 199 5.90 14.64 -0.99
CA VAL A 199 6.34 13.66 0.03
C VAL A 199 7.70 14.03 0.60
N LYS A 200 8.67 14.39 -0.25
CA LYS A 200 10.00 14.82 0.20
C LYS A 200 9.94 16.06 1.08
N ALA A 201 9.10 17.04 0.70
CA ALA A 201 8.91 18.25 1.49
C ALA A 201 8.30 17.95 2.86
N ASP A 202 7.21 17.18 2.90
CA ASP A 202 6.48 16.83 4.13
C ASP A 202 7.33 15.99 5.09
N CYS A 203 8.11 15.05 4.57
CA CYS A 203 8.99 14.17 5.35
C CYS A 203 10.39 14.75 5.57
N LYS A 204 10.70 15.94 5.02
CA LYS A 204 12.02 16.60 5.08
C LYS A 204 13.16 15.70 4.57
N LEU A 205 12.88 14.93 3.51
CA LEU A 205 13.88 14.11 2.82
C LEU A 205 14.68 14.98 1.85
N LYS A 206 16.00 14.89 1.89
CA LYS A 206 16.90 15.68 1.04
C LYS A 206 17.20 14.97 -0.29
#